data_93b74ff2ab643a5a62db45bc82564427
#
_entry.id   93b74ff2ab643a5a62db45bc82564427
#
_cell.length_a   1.000
_cell.length_b   1.000
_cell.length_c   1.000
_cell.angle_alpha   90.00
_cell.angle_beta   90.00
_cell.angle_gamma   90.00
#
_symmetry.space_group_name_H-M   'P 1'
#
loop_
_entity.id
_entity.type
_entity.pdbx_description
1 polymer ?
#
loop_
_entity_poly.entity_id
_entity_poly.type
_entity_poly.pdbx_seq_one_letter_code
_entity_poly.pdbx_strand_id
1 'polypeptide(L)'
;TIELTDVEADMHHVHKELAGVVLAVASRRLELENKRVCLLVDSTTSVAYIANWGGPSITCNRIVRRLWGICARFGIRIVQVSHIAGSVMITSGVDALSRPYKFARGSEADRDDWRLCDRAFQWLQQVTGVAFTVDRMASRANRRCTQFCSHSSIDPESFGVSAFATDWTVDSVGALAVNYCFPPFSMIPRVLQHLRECRAWAIVILPYWPSQCWWVEMCSMCVTTWYFPHKAVFERVRDGQWLEIKQLSFWPIACRLDGGLPRP
;
A
#
# COMPACT_ATOMS: atom_id res chain seq x y z
N THR A 1 -14.41 -11.71 0.20
CA THR A 1 -14.15 -12.01 1.61
C THR A 1 -14.55 -13.46 1.82
N ILE A 2 -13.64 -14.31 2.29
CA ILE A 2 -13.95 -15.69 2.65
C ILE A 2 -14.10 -15.68 4.17
N GLU A 3 -15.29 -15.98 4.65
CA GLU A 3 -15.54 -16.11 6.08
C GLU A 3 -15.03 -17.46 6.58
N LEU A 4 -14.40 -17.46 7.75
CA LEU A 4 -13.98 -18.67 8.43
C LEU A 4 -15.23 -19.35 9.00
N THR A 5 -15.29 -20.66 8.92
CA THR A 5 -16.33 -21.46 9.61
C THR A 5 -16.15 -21.37 11.12
N ASP A 6 -17.20 -21.64 11.91
CA ASP A 6 -17.13 -21.62 13.38
C ASP A 6 -16.02 -22.52 13.93
N VAL A 7 -15.77 -23.66 13.28
CA VAL A 7 -14.67 -24.59 13.64
C VAL A 7 -13.30 -23.97 13.39
N GLU A 8 -13.15 -23.17 12.33
CA GLU A 8 -11.91 -22.46 12.02
C GLU A 8 -11.73 -21.25 12.93
N ALA A 9 -12.81 -20.67 13.44
CA ALA A 9 -12.77 -19.56 14.40
C ALA A 9 -12.21 -19.97 15.77
N ASP A 10 -12.33 -21.23 16.16
CA ASP A 10 -11.81 -21.78 17.43
C ASP A 10 -10.36 -22.32 17.33
N MET A 11 -9.76 -22.30 16.14
CA MET A 11 -8.39 -22.80 15.94
C MET A 11 -7.34 -21.88 16.59
N HIS A 12 -6.22 -22.50 17.02
CA HIS A 12 -5.06 -21.75 17.49
C HIS A 12 -4.57 -20.73 16.44
N HIS A 13 -4.11 -19.57 16.88
CA HIS A 13 -3.73 -18.43 16.01
C HIS A 13 -2.85 -18.83 14.80
N VAL A 14 -1.80 -19.64 15.02
CA VAL A 14 -0.92 -20.13 13.94
C VAL A 14 -1.68 -20.94 12.87
N HIS A 15 -2.68 -21.74 13.29
CA HIS A 15 -3.49 -22.49 12.34
C HIS A 15 -4.33 -21.57 11.45
N LYS A 16 -4.89 -20.50 12.04
CA LYS A 16 -5.68 -19.49 11.29
C LYS A 16 -4.82 -18.77 10.26
N GLU A 17 -3.61 -18.38 10.62
CA GLU A 17 -2.67 -17.73 9.70
C GLU A 17 -2.29 -18.63 8.53
N LEU A 18 -1.91 -19.87 8.80
CA LEU A 18 -1.64 -20.85 7.74
C LEU A 18 -2.85 -21.14 6.86
N ALA A 19 -4.03 -21.29 7.48
CA ALA A 19 -5.28 -21.47 6.73
C ALA A 19 -5.59 -20.27 5.85
N GLY A 20 -5.34 -19.05 6.33
CA GLY A 20 -5.47 -17.82 5.54
C GLY A 20 -4.61 -17.82 4.27
N VAL A 21 -3.35 -18.27 4.37
CA VAL A 21 -2.47 -18.40 3.20
C VAL A 21 -3.03 -19.43 2.20
N VAL A 22 -3.51 -20.59 2.70
CA VAL A 22 -4.10 -21.61 1.83
C VAL A 22 -5.34 -21.08 1.12
N LEU A 23 -6.21 -20.36 1.84
CA LEU A 23 -7.43 -19.78 1.27
C LEU A 23 -7.11 -18.69 0.24
N ALA A 24 -6.10 -17.84 0.51
CA ALA A 24 -5.66 -16.82 -0.43
C ALA A 24 -5.15 -17.40 -1.75
N VAL A 25 -4.34 -18.46 -1.69
CA VAL A 25 -3.85 -19.17 -2.89
C VAL A 25 -4.99 -19.93 -3.58
N ALA A 26 -5.86 -20.61 -2.81
CA ALA A 26 -6.98 -21.36 -3.35
C ALA A 26 -8.00 -20.49 -4.09
N SER A 27 -8.32 -19.31 -3.54
CA SER A 27 -9.29 -18.38 -4.15
C SER A 27 -8.79 -17.81 -5.48
N ARG A 28 -7.46 -17.64 -5.63
CA ARG A 28 -6.83 -17.10 -6.83
C ARG A 28 -6.15 -18.15 -7.70
N ARG A 29 -6.42 -19.43 -7.49
CA ARG A 29 -5.72 -20.52 -8.17
C ARG A 29 -5.70 -20.44 -9.68
N LEU A 30 -6.77 -19.95 -10.30
CA LEU A 30 -6.86 -19.78 -11.77
C LEU A 30 -6.01 -18.60 -12.25
N GLU A 31 -5.96 -17.51 -11.47
CA GLU A 31 -5.10 -16.35 -11.77
C GLU A 31 -3.61 -16.70 -11.60
N LEU A 32 -3.30 -17.60 -10.67
CA LEU A 32 -1.94 -18.01 -10.33
C LEU A 32 -1.48 -19.24 -11.10
N GLU A 33 -2.31 -19.82 -11.95
CA GLU A 33 -2.01 -21.03 -12.70
C GLU A 33 -0.72 -20.86 -13.54
N ASN A 34 0.21 -21.81 -13.37
CA ASN A 34 1.52 -21.84 -14.01
C ASN A 34 2.44 -20.65 -13.69
N LYS A 35 2.11 -19.85 -12.66
CA LYS A 35 2.91 -18.66 -12.28
C LYS A 35 3.90 -18.96 -11.15
N ARG A 36 4.92 -18.10 -11.09
CA ARG A 36 5.86 -18.01 -9.97
C ARG A 36 5.30 -17.00 -8.96
N VAL A 37 5.23 -17.39 -7.68
CA VAL A 37 4.58 -16.62 -6.62
C VAL A 37 5.57 -16.39 -5.47
N CYS A 38 5.65 -15.17 -4.99
CA CYS A 38 6.27 -14.83 -3.72
C CYS A 38 5.17 -14.64 -2.67
N LEU A 39 5.30 -15.31 -1.54
CA LEU A 39 4.39 -15.17 -0.41
C LEU A 39 5.01 -14.25 0.64
N LEU A 40 4.26 -13.23 1.06
CA LEU A 40 4.60 -12.37 2.19
C LEU A 40 3.63 -12.69 3.32
N VAL A 41 4.14 -13.12 4.46
CA VAL A 41 3.34 -13.62 5.59
C VAL A 41 3.82 -12.93 6.87
N ASP A 42 2.90 -12.50 7.72
CA ASP A 42 3.19 -11.79 8.98
C ASP A 42 3.55 -12.71 10.16
N SER A 43 3.52 -14.01 9.93
CA SER A 43 3.88 -15.02 10.93
C SER A 43 5.18 -15.73 10.55
N THR A 44 6.21 -15.57 11.37
CA THR A 44 7.49 -16.28 11.21
C THR A 44 7.30 -17.79 11.28
N THR A 45 6.38 -18.27 12.13
CA THR A 45 6.03 -19.68 12.23
C THR A 45 5.41 -20.18 10.92
N SER A 46 4.47 -19.44 10.34
CA SER A 46 3.85 -19.80 9.06
C SER A 46 4.86 -19.82 7.92
N VAL A 47 5.78 -18.84 7.88
CA VAL A 47 6.90 -18.83 6.92
C VAL A 47 7.75 -20.10 7.05
N ALA A 48 8.13 -20.48 8.29
CA ALA A 48 8.93 -21.68 8.52
C ALA A 48 8.21 -22.98 8.07
N TYR A 49 6.93 -23.11 8.39
CA TYR A 49 6.14 -24.27 7.96
C TYR A 49 6.00 -24.40 6.44
N ILE A 50 5.80 -23.28 5.76
CA ILE A 50 5.69 -23.30 4.29
C ILE A 50 7.06 -23.56 3.66
N ALA A 51 8.12 -22.87 4.09
CA ALA A 51 9.46 -23.02 3.53
C ALA A 51 10.04 -24.43 3.74
N ASN A 52 9.79 -25.04 4.91
CA ASN A 52 10.30 -26.36 5.27
C ASN A 52 9.34 -27.51 4.93
N TRP A 53 8.23 -27.23 4.21
CA TRP A 53 7.22 -28.22 3.83
C TRP A 53 6.52 -28.90 5.02
N GLY A 54 6.61 -28.31 6.19
CA GLY A 54 6.04 -28.81 7.42
C GLY A 54 6.83 -28.43 8.66
N GLY A 55 6.45 -29.00 9.80
CA GLY A 55 7.06 -28.77 11.11
C GLY A 55 6.51 -29.72 12.18
N PRO A 56 6.70 -29.43 13.47
CA PRO A 56 6.32 -30.34 14.56
C PRO A 56 4.81 -30.60 14.69
N SER A 57 3.95 -29.64 14.34
CA SER A 57 2.49 -29.77 14.52
C SER A 57 1.85 -30.55 13.39
N ILE A 58 1.13 -31.63 13.74
CA ILE A 58 0.37 -32.43 12.78
C ILE A 58 -0.70 -31.59 12.08
N THR A 59 -1.38 -30.71 12.81
CA THR A 59 -2.43 -29.85 12.28
C THR A 59 -1.85 -28.86 11.26
N CYS A 60 -0.76 -28.18 11.59
CA CYS A 60 -0.08 -27.29 10.65
C CYS A 60 0.40 -28.05 9.40
N ASN A 61 0.90 -29.25 9.56
CA ASN A 61 1.35 -30.09 8.44
C ASN A 61 0.21 -30.46 7.50
N ARG A 62 -1.01 -30.71 8.02
CA ARG A 62 -2.20 -30.94 7.19
C ARG A 62 -2.55 -29.70 6.36
N ILE A 63 -2.48 -28.52 6.97
CA ILE A 63 -2.76 -27.25 6.29
C ILE A 63 -1.73 -27.00 5.18
N VAL A 64 -0.44 -27.15 5.49
CA VAL A 64 0.65 -26.94 4.51
C VAL A 64 0.57 -27.96 3.36
N ARG A 65 0.24 -29.23 3.63
CA ARG A 65 0.00 -30.21 2.55
C ARG A 65 -1.12 -29.77 1.60
N ARG A 66 -2.18 -29.17 2.12
CA ARG A 66 -3.27 -28.62 1.30
C ARG A 66 -2.78 -27.51 0.38
N LEU A 67 -1.93 -26.59 0.89
CA LEU A 67 -1.28 -25.55 0.09
C LEU A 67 -0.50 -26.16 -1.08
N TRP A 68 0.39 -27.09 -0.79
CA TRP A 68 1.23 -27.73 -1.80
C TRP A 68 0.43 -28.58 -2.78
N GLY A 69 -0.66 -29.18 -2.35
CA GLY A 69 -1.61 -29.90 -3.23
C GLY A 69 -2.27 -28.97 -4.24
N ILE A 70 -2.66 -27.75 -3.82
CA ILE A 70 -3.20 -26.74 -4.73
C ILE A 70 -2.11 -26.27 -5.68
N CYS A 71 -0.91 -25.98 -5.18
CA CYS A 71 0.21 -25.54 -6.00
C CYS A 71 0.57 -26.59 -7.09
N ALA A 72 0.63 -27.87 -6.72
CA ALA A 72 0.92 -28.95 -7.65
C ALA A 72 -0.18 -29.11 -8.72
N ARG A 73 -1.45 -29.01 -8.31
CA ARG A 73 -2.57 -29.17 -9.24
C ARG A 73 -2.66 -28.07 -10.29
N PHE A 74 -2.28 -26.83 -9.91
CA PHE A 74 -2.39 -25.65 -10.79
C PHE A 74 -1.05 -25.16 -11.31
N GLY A 75 0.04 -25.92 -11.16
CA GLY A 75 1.36 -25.52 -11.63
C GLY A 75 1.93 -24.27 -10.94
N ILE A 76 1.40 -23.88 -9.77
CA ILE A 76 1.82 -22.70 -9.04
C ILE A 76 3.18 -22.97 -8.39
N ARG A 77 4.17 -22.10 -8.62
CA ARG A 77 5.52 -22.25 -8.06
C ARG A 77 5.74 -21.18 -7.01
N ILE A 78 5.70 -21.56 -5.73
CA ILE A 78 6.12 -20.67 -4.64
C ILE A 78 7.64 -20.59 -4.69
N VAL A 79 8.18 -19.45 -5.13
CA VAL A 79 9.63 -19.24 -5.31
C VAL A 79 10.27 -18.56 -4.10
N GLN A 80 9.46 -17.90 -3.28
CA GLN A 80 9.93 -17.26 -2.07
C GLN A 80 8.80 -17.19 -1.05
N VAL A 81 9.14 -17.41 0.21
CA VAL A 81 8.28 -17.13 1.36
C VAL A 81 9.06 -16.25 2.31
N SER A 82 8.56 -15.07 2.60
CA SER A 82 9.25 -14.10 3.45
C SER A 82 8.33 -13.58 4.54
N HIS A 83 8.91 -13.32 5.70
CA HIS A 83 8.21 -12.62 6.77
C HIS A 83 8.08 -11.14 6.42
N ILE A 84 6.88 -10.60 6.66
CA ILE A 84 6.61 -9.17 6.60
C ILE A 84 6.07 -8.73 7.96
N ALA A 85 6.63 -7.66 8.51
CA ALA A 85 6.16 -7.17 9.80
C ALA A 85 4.68 -6.76 9.73
N GLY A 86 3.88 -7.12 10.74
CA GLY A 86 2.45 -6.82 10.80
C GLY A 86 2.14 -5.32 10.63
N SER A 87 3.03 -4.44 11.09
CA SER A 87 2.94 -3.00 10.86
C SER A 87 2.96 -2.62 9.37
N VAL A 88 3.70 -3.36 8.54
CA VAL A 88 3.73 -3.16 7.07
C VAL A 88 2.45 -3.70 6.44
N MET A 89 1.90 -4.81 6.93
CA MET A 89 0.61 -5.34 6.46
C MET A 89 -0.56 -4.42 6.81
N ILE A 90 -0.53 -3.80 7.98
CA ILE A 90 -1.51 -2.77 8.37
C ILE A 90 -1.43 -1.59 7.40
N THR A 91 -0.22 -1.09 7.13
CA THR A 91 0.01 0.05 6.23
C THR A 91 -0.34 -0.25 4.78
N SER A 92 -0.23 -1.51 4.34
CA SER A 92 -0.60 -1.95 2.99
C SER A 92 -2.11 -2.21 2.81
N GLY A 93 -2.90 -2.08 3.87
CA GLY A 93 -4.34 -2.38 3.85
C GLY A 93 -4.69 -3.87 3.79
N VAL A 94 -3.71 -4.75 3.74
CA VAL A 94 -3.93 -6.21 3.69
C VAL A 94 -4.50 -6.72 5.01
N ASP A 95 -4.07 -6.16 6.15
CA ASP A 95 -4.59 -6.50 7.48
C ASP A 95 -6.08 -6.15 7.61
N ALA A 96 -6.53 -5.07 6.96
CA ALA A 96 -7.94 -4.70 6.93
C ALA A 96 -8.83 -5.74 6.22
N LEU A 97 -8.28 -6.53 5.30
CA LEU A 97 -8.99 -7.60 4.61
C LEU A 97 -9.16 -8.86 5.49
N SER A 98 -8.30 -9.05 6.50
CA SER A 98 -8.33 -10.21 7.40
C SER A 98 -9.23 -10.00 8.63
N ARG A 99 -9.57 -8.75 8.95
CA ARG A 99 -10.45 -8.42 10.07
C ARG A 99 -11.91 -8.36 9.61
N PRO A 100 -12.86 -8.95 10.36
CA PRO A 100 -14.27 -8.76 10.05
C PRO A 100 -14.55 -7.26 10.05
N TYR A 101 -15.19 -6.82 9.00
CA TYR A 101 -15.46 -5.42 8.68
C TYR A 101 -16.19 -4.72 9.85
N LYS A 102 -15.46 -4.33 10.86
CA LYS A 102 -15.92 -3.35 11.86
C LYS A 102 -15.93 -1.93 11.29
N PHE A 103 -16.15 -1.80 9.98
CA PHE A 103 -16.67 -0.57 9.39
C PHE A 103 -18.19 -0.49 9.57
N ALA A 104 -18.68 -1.04 10.68
CA ALA A 104 -19.97 -0.68 11.18
C ALA A 104 -19.85 0.73 11.73
N ARG A 105 -20.36 1.69 10.95
CA ARG A 105 -20.94 2.93 11.48
C ARG A 105 -20.29 3.45 12.77
N GLY A 106 -19.19 4.13 12.67
CA GLY A 106 -18.63 4.76 13.85
C GLY A 106 -17.23 5.25 13.60
N SER A 107 -17.18 6.53 13.39
CA SER A 107 -16.00 7.38 13.40
C SER A 107 -15.01 7.19 12.25
N GLU A 108 -14.96 8.18 11.39
CA GLU A 108 -13.76 8.57 10.62
C GLU A 108 -12.54 8.77 11.57
N ALA A 109 -12.73 8.57 12.87
CA ALA A 109 -11.82 8.91 13.94
C ALA A 109 -10.62 7.95 14.11
N ASP A 110 -10.67 6.74 13.52
CA ASP A 110 -9.65 5.70 13.72
C ASP A 110 -8.84 5.37 12.45
N ARG A 111 -8.89 6.22 11.44
CA ARG A 111 -8.01 6.09 10.30
C ARG A 111 -6.67 6.73 10.65
N ASP A 112 -5.61 5.96 10.58
CA ASP A 112 -4.23 6.46 10.59
C ASP A 112 -3.93 7.24 9.27
N ASP A 113 -4.87 8.10 8.90
CA ASP A 113 -4.76 8.96 7.72
C ASP A 113 -3.78 10.09 8.03
N TRP A 114 -2.73 10.15 7.26
CA TRP A 114 -1.74 11.22 7.31
C TRP A 114 -1.97 12.18 6.15
N ARG A 115 -1.64 13.45 6.38
CA ARG A 115 -1.57 14.46 5.31
C ARG A 115 -0.46 15.48 5.60
N LEU A 116 -0.02 16.21 4.60
CA LEU A 116 0.76 17.40 4.86
C LEU A 116 -0.10 18.42 5.61
N CYS A 117 0.46 19.09 6.63
CA CYS A 117 -0.22 20.22 7.24
C CYS A 117 -0.36 21.37 6.22
N ASP A 118 -1.28 22.30 6.46
CA ASP A 118 -1.58 23.38 5.50
C ASP A 118 -0.35 24.21 5.17
N ARG A 119 0.46 24.55 6.17
CA ARG A 119 1.69 25.29 6.00
C ARG A 119 2.69 24.56 5.08
N ALA A 120 2.85 23.25 5.28
CA ALA A 120 3.78 22.45 4.46
C ALA A 120 3.27 22.29 3.03
N PHE A 121 1.97 22.14 2.83
CA PHE A 121 1.38 22.06 1.50
C PHE A 121 1.49 23.39 0.73
N GLN A 122 1.21 24.52 1.39
CA GLN A 122 1.40 25.86 0.80
C GLN A 122 2.84 26.11 0.44
N TRP A 123 3.78 25.79 1.35
CA TRP A 123 5.22 25.87 1.06
C TRP A 123 5.58 25.04 -0.18
N LEU A 124 5.07 23.81 -0.27
CA LEU A 124 5.32 22.91 -1.41
C LEU A 124 4.84 23.57 -2.72
N GLN A 125 3.64 24.12 -2.75
CA GLN A 125 3.11 24.82 -3.92
C GLN A 125 3.98 26.04 -4.31
N GLN A 126 4.47 26.78 -3.33
CA GLN A 126 5.35 27.94 -3.56
C GLN A 126 6.70 27.52 -4.16
N VAL A 127 7.38 26.52 -3.57
CA VAL A 127 8.72 26.12 -4.05
C VAL A 127 8.68 25.35 -5.36
N THR A 128 7.58 24.65 -5.65
CA THR A 128 7.41 23.94 -6.91
C THR A 128 6.87 24.80 -8.04
N GLY A 129 6.23 25.91 -7.68
CA GLY A 129 5.59 26.83 -8.65
C GLY A 129 4.37 26.25 -9.34
N VAL A 130 3.76 25.16 -8.80
CA VAL A 130 2.62 24.49 -9.42
C VAL A 130 1.40 24.47 -8.50
N ALA A 131 0.21 24.60 -9.08
CA ALA A 131 -1.06 24.33 -8.42
C ALA A 131 -1.48 22.89 -8.73
N PHE A 132 -1.56 22.06 -7.71
CA PHE A 132 -1.95 20.66 -7.87
C PHE A 132 -3.42 20.53 -8.24
N THR A 133 -3.72 19.69 -9.24
CA THR A 133 -5.10 19.43 -9.67
C THR A 133 -5.67 18.16 -9.06
N VAL A 134 -4.84 17.12 -8.92
CA VAL A 134 -5.30 15.81 -8.44
C VAL A 134 -4.41 15.29 -7.31
N ASP A 135 -5.05 14.86 -6.22
CA ASP A 135 -4.42 14.05 -5.15
C ASP A 135 -4.64 12.57 -5.44
N ARG A 136 -3.57 11.85 -5.80
CA ARG A 136 -3.68 10.48 -6.29
C ARG A 136 -3.82 9.43 -5.19
N MET A 137 -3.55 9.75 -3.95
CA MET A 137 -3.54 8.78 -2.85
C MET A 137 -4.22 9.37 -1.61
N ALA A 138 -5.48 9.72 -1.73
CA ALA A 138 -6.21 10.39 -0.67
C ALA A 138 -7.57 9.75 -0.39
N SER A 139 -8.12 10.04 0.77
CA SER A 139 -9.51 9.90 1.12
C SER A 139 -10.18 11.29 1.09
N ARG A 140 -11.50 11.33 1.21
CA ARG A 140 -12.23 12.59 1.39
C ARG A 140 -11.71 13.39 2.58
N ALA A 141 -11.25 12.70 3.64
CA ALA A 141 -10.83 13.35 4.88
C ALA A 141 -9.44 13.98 4.78
N ASN A 142 -8.48 13.34 4.06
CA ASN A 142 -7.08 13.79 4.02
C ASN A 142 -6.65 14.45 2.72
N ARG A 143 -7.54 14.56 1.72
CA ARG A 143 -7.24 15.14 0.42
C ARG A 143 -6.68 16.56 0.52
N ARG A 144 -5.72 16.86 -0.35
CA ARG A 144 -5.11 18.19 -0.49
C ARG A 144 -5.52 18.90 -1.79
N CYS A 145 -6.16 18.18 -2.71
CA CYS A 145 -6.70 18.72 -3.95
C CYS A 145 -8.22 18.53 -4.00
N THR A 146 -8.87 19.32 -4.87
CA THR A 146 -10.32 19.20 -5.08
C THR A 146 -10.65 17.85 -5.72
N GLN A 147 -9.87 17.43 -6.73
CA GLN A 147 -9.98 16.12 -7.32
C GLN A 147 -9.04 15.14 -6.59
N PHE A 148 -9.50 13.94 -6.32
CA PHE A 148 -8.69 12.92 -5.65
C PHE A 148 -9.11 11.51 -6.04
N CYS A 149 -8.18 10.56 -5.92
CA CYS A 149 -8.42 9.14 -6.07
C CYS A 149 -8.46 8.47 -4.71
N SER A 150 -9.60 7.86 -4.37
CA SER A 150 -9.77 7.14 -3.10
C SER A 150 -9.54 5.65 -3.27
N HIS A 151 -9.07 5.01 -2.21
CA HIS A 151 -9.05 3.55 -2.13
C HIS A 151 -10.44 2.97 -1.81
N SER A 152 -11.34 3.77 -1.29
CA SER A 152 -12.68 3.36 -0.87
C SER A 152 -13.69 3.55 -2.00
N SER A 153 -14.43 2.49 -2.33
CA SER A 153 -15.55 2.53 -3.28
C SER A 153 -16.78 3.31 -2.78
N ILE A 154 -16.81 3.62 -1.49
CA ILE A 154 -17.88 4.40 -0.85
C ILE A 154 -17.57 5.90 -0.76
N ASP A 155 -16.53 6.37 -1.37
CA ASP A 155 -16.16 7.78 -1.39
C ASP A 155 -16.74 8.45 -2.67
N PRO A 156 -17.96 9.00 -2.61
CA PRO A 156 -18.70 9.41 -3.82
C PRO A 156 -18.08 10.63 -4.51
N GLU A 157 -17.21 11.37 -3.82
CA GLU A 157 -16.53 12.53 -4.38
C GLU A 157 -15.19 12.16 -5.05
N SER A 158 -14.78 10.91 -4.92
CA SER A 158 -13.57 10.42 -5.57
C SER A 158 -13.76 10.31 -7.07
N PHE A 159 -12.83 10.82 -7.82
CA PHE A 159 -12.82 10.71 -9.28
C PHE A 159 -12.45 9.28 -9.76
N GLY A 160 -11.84 8.46 -8.91
CA GLY A 160 -11.51 7.06 -9.19
C GLY A 160 -11.34 6.22 -7.95
N VAL A 161 -11.87 5.01 -8.00
CA VAL A 161 -11.63 3.98 -6.98
C VAL A 161 -10.30 3.33 -7.29
N SER A 162 -9.28 3.58 -6.50
CA SER A 162 -7.89 3.22 -6.74
C SER A 162 -7.18 4.11 -7.78
N ALA A 163 -6.17 4.81 -7.32
CA ALA A 163 -5.30 5.63 -8.16
C ALA A 163 -4.67 4.84 -9.32
N PHE A 164 -4.40 3.55 -9.10
CA PHE A 164 -3.77 2.68 -10.09
C PHE A 164 -4.70 2.17 -11.20
N ALA A 165 -5.99 2.49 -11.12
CA ALA A 165 -6.96 2.24 -12.17
C ALA A 165 -7.19 3.46 -13.07
N THR A 166 -6.52 4.59 -12.77
CA THR A 166 -6.67 5.85 -13.50
C THR A 166 -5.40 6.19 -14.27
N ASP A 167 -5.55 6.87 -15.40
CA ASP A 167 -4.44 7.47 -16.13
C ASP A 167 -3.96 8.74 -15.41
N TRP A 168 -2.69 8.80 -15.06
CA TRP A 168 -2.13 9.95 -14.34
C TRP A 168 -1.70 11.09 -15.25
N THR A 169 -1.84 10.96 -16.55
CA THR A 169 -1.59 12.07 -17.50
C THR A 169 -2.71 13.09 -17.52
N VAL A 170 -3.92 12.65 -17.15
CA VAL A 170 -5.12 13.48 -17.19
C VAL A 170 -5.85 13.53 -15.84
N ASP A 171 -6.63 14.57 -15.66
CA ASP A 171 -7.55 14.76 -14.53
C ASP A 171 -8.96 14.24 -14.85
N SER A 172 -9.94 14.48 -13.99
CA SER A 172 -11.32 13.99 -14.14
C SER A 172 -12.07 14.56 -15.34
N VAL A 173 -11.61 15.66 -15.92
CA VAL A 173 -12.21 16.30 -17.10
C VAL A 173 -11.37 16.12 -18.37
N GLY A 174 -10.31 15.31 -18.31
CA GLY A 174 -9.44 15.05 -19.45
C GLY A 174 -8.38 16.13 -19.72
N ALA A 175 -8.21 17.08 -18.81
CA ALA A 175 -7.12 18.07 -18.89
C ALA A 175 -5.81 17.50 -18.33
N LEU A 176 -4.67 18.09 -18.70
CA LEU A 176 -3.36 17.67 -18.18
C LEU A 176 -3.33 17.74 -16.65
N ALA A 177 -3.03 16.61 -16.02
CA ALA A 177 -3.01 16.52 -14.57
C ALA A 177 -1.71 17.06 -13.98
N VAL A 178 -1.83 17.86 -12.91
CA VAL A 178 -0.73 18.23 -12.02
C VAL A 178 -0.87 17.38 -10.75
N ASN A 179 -0.15 16.26 -10.74
CA ASN A 179 -0.32 15.24 -9.74
C ASN A 179 0.41 15.54 -8.43
N TYR A 180 -0.33 15.55 -7.34
CA TYR A 180 0.18 15.41 -5.98
C TYR A 180 -0.01 13.98 -5.53
N CYS A 181 0.98 13.39 -4.89
CA CYS A 181 0.91 12.02 -4.41
C CYS A 181 1.65 11.87 -3.07
N PHE A 182 0.90 11.52 -2.04
CA PHE A 182 1.47 11.13 -0.74
C PHE A 182 1.07 9.69 -0.44
N PRO A 183 1.82 8.71 -0.95
CA PRO A 183 1.47 7.31 -0.82
C PRO A 183 1.79 6.77 0.57
N PRO A 184 1.04 5.78 1.06
CA PRO A 184 1.54 4.89 2.10
C PRO A 184 2.90 4.33 1.68
N PHE A 185 3.86 4.26 2.60
CA PHE A 185 5.26 3.94 2.25
C PHE A 185 5.42 2.57 1.57
N SER A 186 4.58 1.61 1.92
CA SER A 186 4.53 0.29 1.26
C SER A 186 4.09 0.35 -0.20
N MET A 187 3.40 1.41 -0.61
CA MET A 187 2.88 1.59 -1.96
C MET A 187 3.86 2.35 -2.88
N ILE A 188 4.97 2.88 -2.33
CA ILE A 188 5.97 3.63 -3.12
C ILE A 188 6.43 2.85 -4.36
N PRO A 189 6.84 1.57 -4.28
CA PRO A 189 7.27 0.83 -5.47
C PRO A 189 6.19 0.78 -6.57
N ARG A 190 4.94 0.61 -6.16
CA ARG A 190 3.81 0.55 -7.10
C ARG A 190 3.50 1.91 -7.73
N VAL A 191 3.66 2.98 -6.97
CA VAL A 191 3.53 4.36 -7.48
C VAL A 191 4.59 4.62 -8.56
N LEU A 192 5.85 4.25 -8.31
CA LEU A 192 6.93 4.41 -9.28
C LEU A 192 6.65 3.61 -10.56
N GLN A 193 6.23 2.36 -10.41
CA GLN A 193 5.83 1.52 -11.55
C GLN A 193 4.70 2.18 -12.34
N HIS A 194 3.65 2.65 -11.69
CA HIS A 194 2.50 3.24 -12.35
C HIS A 194 2.85 4.56 -13.08
N LEU A 195 3.70 5.40 -12.48
CA LEU A 195 4.22 6.59 -13.16
C LEU A 195 4.95 6.21 -14.46
N ARG A 196 5.72 5.12 -14.48
CA ARG A 196 6.38 4.60 -15.70
C ARG A 196 5.37 4.11 -16.73
N GLU A 197 4.39 3.33 -16.30
CA GLU A 197 3.35 2.77 -17.17
C GLU A 197 2.54 3.86 -17.87
N CYS A 198 2.12 4.88 -17.12
CA CYS A 198 1.38 6.03 -17.64
C CYS A 198 2.29 7.05 -18.36
N ARG A 199 3.61 7.00 -18.21
CA ARG A 199 4.56 8.07 -18.61
C ARG A 199 4.15 9.44 -18.06
N ALA A 200 3.60 9.42 -16.86
CA ALA A 200 3.11 10.60 -16.17
C ALA A 200 4.17 11.18 -15.25
N TRP A 201 3.98 12.42 -14.83
CA TRP A 201 4.78 13.03 -13.78
C TRP A 201 3.94 13.35 -12.54
N ALA A 202 4.58 13.35 -11.39
CA ALA A 202 3.96 13.70 -10.12
C ALA A 202 4.96 14.34 -9.18
N ILE A 203 4.49 15.16 -8.25
CA ILE A 203 5.24 15.51 -7.05
C ILE A 203 4.84 14.52 -5.96
N VAL A 204 5.79 13.67 -5.59
CA VAL A 204 5.59 12.58 -4.64
C VAL A 204 6.28 12.92 -3.32
N ILE A 205 5.54 12.78 -2.23
CA ILE A 205 6.06 12.96 -0.87
C ILE A 205 6.62 11.64 -0.38
N LEU A 206 7.89 11.63 -0.02
CA LEU A 206 8.65 10.43 0.28
C LEU A 206 9.46 10.58 1.58
N PRO A 207 9.75 9.50 2.29
CA PRO A 207 10.78 9.49 3.31
C PRO A 207 12.17 9.44 2.65
N TYR A 208 13.15 10.16 3.20
CA TYR A 208 14.54 10.07 2.77
C TYR A 208 15.15 8.76 3.31
N TRP A 209 15.02 7.69 2.52
CA TRP A 209 15.50 6.33 2.86
C TRP A 209 16.34 5.72 1.74
N PRO A 210 17.62 6.14 1.58
CA PRO A 210 18.49 5.68 0.49
C PRO A 210 18.76 4.18 0.44
N SER A 211 18.58 3.47 1.57
CA SER A 211 18.78 2.02 1.66
C SER A 211 17.58 1.18 1.18
N GLN A 212 16.48 1.81 0.82
CA GLN A 212 15.29 1.09 0.36
C GLN A 212 15.42 0.63 -1.09
N CYS A 213 14.85 -0.55 -1.38
CA CYS A 213 14.95 -1.18 -2.71
C CYS A 213 14.38 -0.31 -3.85
N TRP A 214 13.42 0.56 -3.55
CA TRP A 214 12.80 1.47 -4.52
C TRP A 214 13.60 2.76 -4.75
N TRP A 215 14.64 3.04 -3.96
CA TRP A 215 15.38 4.31 -4.01
C TRP A 215 16.07 4.54 -5.34
N VAL A 216 16.71 3.52 -5.90
CA VAL A 216 17.41 3.63 -7.20
C VAL A 216 16.43 3.94 -8.32
N GLU A 217 15.27 3.25 -8.35
CA GLU A 217 14.23 3.51 -9.34
C GLU A 217 13.67 4.94 -9.18
N MET A 218 13.42 5.37 -7.96
CA MET A 218 12.98 6.74 -7.67
C MET A 218 14.02 7.76 -8.19
N CYS A 219 15.31 7.56 -7.92
CA CYS A 219 16.37 8.44 -8.40
C CYS A 219 16.41 8.52 -9.93
N SER A 220 16.16 7.41 -10.64
CA SER A 220 16.15 7.37 -12.11
C SER A 220 15.01 8.17 -12.74
N MET A 221 13.96 8.45 -11.96
CA MET A 221 12.80 9.24 -12.39
C MET A 221 12.84 10.68 -11.85
N CYS A 222 13.76 10.98 -10.94
CA CYS A 222 13.78 12.23 -10.19
C CYS A 222 14.35 13.35 -11.01
N VAL A 223 13.53 14.38 -11.25
CA VAL A 223 13.93 15.63 -11.92
C VAL A 223 14.44 16.65 -10.91
N THR A 224 13.77 16.75 -9.77
CA THR A 224 14.09 17.71 -8.70
C THR A 224 13.64 17.18 -7.35
N THR A 225 14.43 17.47 -6.32
CA THR A 225 14.10 17.16 -4.92
C THR A 225 14.04 18.42 -4.10
N TRP A 226 13.00 18.56 -3.29
CA TRP A 226 12.87 19.59 -2.28
C TRP A 226 12.90 18.96 -0.89
N TYR A 227 13.70 19.53 -0.02
CA TYR A 227 13.81 19.14 1.37
C TYR A 227 12.92 20.05 2.21
N PHE A 228 11.99 19.49 2.97
CA PHE A 228 11.19 20.32 3.85
C PHE A 228 12.07 21.01 4.90
N PRO A 229 11.76 22.26 5.26
CA PRO A 229 12.61 23.04 6.16
C PRO A 229 12.65 22.47 7.59
N HIS A 230 11.68 21.65 7.95
CA HIS A 230 11.60 20.95 9.24
C HIS A 230 10.85 19.62 9.09
N LYS A 231 10.94 18.75 10.13
CA LYS A 231 10.29 17.44 10.11
C LYS A 231 8.79 17.49 10.43
N ALA A 232 8.32 18.49 11.16
CA ALA A 232 6.92 18.62 11.58
C ALA A 232 6.05 19.14 10.42
N VAL A 233 5.86 18.33 9.40
CA VAL A 233 5.12 18.67 8.18
C VAL A 233 3.86 17.86 7.99
N PHE A 234 3.65 16.83 8.80
CA PHE A 234 2.49 15.94 8.73
C PHE A 234 1.53 16.14 9.87
N GLU A 235 0.29 15.89 9.58
CA GLU A 235 -0.81 15.76 10.53
C GLU A 235 -1.41 14.36 10.42
N ARG A 236 -1.95 13.87 11.52
CA ARG A 236 -2.75 12.64 11.59
C ARG A 236 -4.04 12.91 12.33
N VAL A 237 -5.07 12.13 12.02
CA VAL A 237 -6.33 12.17 12.76
C VAL A 237 -6.16 11.45 14.10
N ARG A 238 -6.58 12.12 15.17
CA ARG A 238 -6.75 11.51 16.48
C ARG A 238 -7.99 12.12 17.14
N ASP A 239 -8.91 11.28 17.58
CA ASP A 239 -10.17 11.70 18.19
C ASP A 239 -10.95 12.72 17.35
N GLY A 240 -10.97 12.51 16.00
CA GLY A 240 -11.66 13.38 15.04
C GLY A 240 -10.97 14.73 14.77
N GLN A 241 -9.79 14.98 15.32
CA GLN A 241 -9.00 16.19 15.10
C GLN A 241 -7.68 15.91 14.39
N TRP A 242 -7.26 16.85 13.51
CA TRP A 242 -5.96 16.81 12.88
C TRP A 242 -4.90 17.34 13.83
N LEU A 243 -3.96 16.48 14.22
CA LEU A 243 -2.87 16.82 15.12
C LEU A 243 -1.52 16.69 14.42
N GLU A 244 -0.69 17.70 14.60
CA GLU A 244 0.67 17.74 14.06
C GLU A 244 1.54 16.61 14.61
N ILE A 245 2.28 15.93 13.73
CA ILE A 245 3.26 14.91 14.12
C ILE A 245 4.59 15.60 14.36
N LYS A 246 4.93 15.83 15.63
CA LYS A 246 6.13 16.59 16.04
C LYS A 246 7.44 15.82 15.82
N GLN A 247 7.41 14.50 15.88
CA GLN A 247 8.61 13.65 15.79
C GLN A 247 8.46 12.59 14.69
N LEU A 248 9.33 12.66 13.70
CA LEU A 248 9.46 11.65 12.65
C LEU A 248 10.83 10.97 12.77
N SER A 249 10.86 9.67 12.55
CA SER A 249 12.09 8.87 12.48
C SER A 249 12.87 9.07 11.17
N PHE A 250 12.29 9.80 10.22
CA PHE A 250 12.87 10.06 8.91
C PHE A 250 12.79 11.55 8.55
N TRP A 251 13.55 11.96 7.51
CA TRP A 251 13.40 13.28 6.92
C TRP A 251 12.43 13.20 5.73
N PRO A 252 11.34 13.99 5.69
CA PRO A 252 10.44 14.05 4.55
C PRO A 252 11.08 14.84 3.41
N ILE A 253 10.87 14.36 2.18
CA ILE A 253 11.25 15.03 0.95
C ILE A 253 10.08 15.06 -0.02
N ALA A 254 10.09 16.04 -0.93
CA ALA A 254 9.19 16.06 -2.07
C ALA A 254 10.03 15.89 -3.34
N CYS A 255 9.66 14.95 -4.20
CA CYS A 255 10.37 14.69 -5.44
C CYS A 255 9.44 14.89 -6.63
N ARG A 256 9.89 15.67 -7.63
CA ARG A 256 9.27 15.65 -8.95
C ARG A 256 9.78 14.43 -9.69
N LEU A 257 8.92 13.47 -9.89
CA LEU A 257 9.21 12.23 -10.59
C LEU A 257 8.55 12.28 -11.97
N ASP A 258 9.27 11.85 -13.00
CA ASP A 258 8.80 11.77 -14.37
C ASP A 258 8.97 10.34 -14.89
N GLY A 259 7.84 9.66 -15.13
CA GLY A 259 7.78 8.30 -15.64
C GLY A 259 8.21 8.15 -17.10
N GLY A 260 8.28 9.25 -17.85
CA GLY A 260 8.74 9.28 -19.24
C GLY A 260 10.26 9.27 -19.40
N LEU A 261 11.03 9.54 -18.32
CA LEU A 261 12.48 9.49 -18.39
C LEU A 261 13.01 8.08 -18.68
N PRO A 262 14.08 7.93 -19.47
CA PRO A 262 14.68 6.63 -19.74
C PRO A 262 15.17 5.97 -18.45
N ARG A 263 15.18 4.64 -18.44
CA ARG A 263 15.85 3.88 -17.38
C ARG A 263 17.36 3.97 -17.56
N PRO A 264 18.12 4.05 -16.47
CA PRO A 264 19.58 4.08 -16.52
C PRO A 264 20.16 2.77 -17.08
#